data_b04992f35dd88fe7955f9c314c6d66ab
#
_entry.id   b04992f35dd88fe7955f9c314c6d66ab
#
_cell.length_a   1.000
_cell.length_b   1.000
_cell.length_c   1.000
_cell.angle_alpha   90.00
_cell.angle_beta   90.00
_cell.angle_gamma   90.00
#
_symmetry.space_group_name_H-M   'P 1'
#
loop_
_entity.id
_entity.type
_entity.pdbx_description
1 polymer ?
#
loop_
_entity_poly.entity_id
_entity_poly.type
_entity_poly.pdbx_seq_one_letter_code
_entity_poly.pdbx_strand_id
1 'polypeptide(L)'
;MTRERNAASITGKISDGLSKFESYNNKEIYRFDQLGFTITGRLISGLSGFLIIVVMLMFTFSSAANSIMVSDLGGSKAFTADVIITENSGPSFSGTLEDQGDYVDFGYIVEEADWDYILNMRISHFDVEVDWNANGGGGGGRQVTFDVSSQNNTASDSQNSQGGGGTITIVWPVNQLPETVSDTADSPDAFVSSFEKSGEWMGGTFTYTSESALADTTPLTSESISYTIILTYYTWELENVRELSEI
;
A
#
# COMPACT_ATOMS: atom_id res chain seq x y z
N MET A 1 -61.53 -32.01 -13.87
CA MET A 1 -61.18 -33.10 -14.79
C MET A 1 -59.79 -32.98 -15.44
N THR A 2 -59.10 -31.87 -15.40
CA THR A 2 -57.79 -31.68 -16.07
C THR A 2 -56.55 -32.11 -15.24
N ARG A 3 -56.66 -32.17 -13.90
CA ARG A 3 -55.54 -32.53 -13.01
C ARG A 3 -55.22 -34.04 -12.98
N GLU A 4 -56.24 -34.89 -13.13
CA GLU A 4 -56.02 -36.35 -13.12
C GLU A 4 -55.36 -36.87 -14.39
N ARG A 5 -55.61 -36.23 -15.57
CA ARG A 5 -54.95 -36.64 -16.83
C ARG A 5 -53.48 -36.36 -16.84
N ASN A 6 -53.01 -35.31 -16.15
CA ASN A 6 -51.60 -35.00 -16.10
C ASN A 6 -50.83 -35.93 -15.16
N ALA A 7 -51.44 -36.38 -14.06
CA ALA A 7 -50.79 -37.31 -13.14
C ALA A 7 -50.60 -38.70 -13.79
N ALA A 8 -51.62 -39.21 -14.50
CA ALA A 8 -51.51 -40.48 -15.22
C ALA A 8 -50.45 -40.45 -16.35
N SER A 9 -50.28 -39.30 -17.02
CA SER A 9 -49.25 -39.13 -18.05
C SER A 9 -47.82 -39.07 -17.48
N ILE A 10 -47.62 -38.49 -16.30
CA ILE A 10 -46.33 -38.43 -15.63
C ILE A 10 -45.92 -39.80 -15.08
N THR A 11 -46.87 -40.52 -14.48
CA THR A 11 -46.63 -41.87 -13.95
C THR A 11 -46.31 -42.85 -15.08
N GLY A 12 -46.97 -42.76 -16.24
CA GLY A 12 -46.66 -43.54 -17.41
C GLY A 12 -45.24 -43.29 -17.96
N LYS A 13 -44.81 -42.04 -18.03
CA LYS A 13 -43.45 -41.66 -18.47
C LYS A 13 -42.37 -42.13 -17.50
N ILE A 14 -42.62 -42.08 -16.20
CA ILE A 14 -41.73 -42.58 -15.18
C ILE A 14 -41.60 -44.11 -15.26
N SER A 15 -42.74 -44.83 -15.43
CA SER A 15 -42.76 -46.29 -15.60
C SER A 15 -41.99 -46.73 -16.85
N ASP A 16 -42.15 -46.05 -17.98
CA ASP A 16 -41.43 -46.32 -19.22
C ASP A 16 -39.93 -46.01 -19.08
N GLY A 17 -39.59 -44.96 -18.35
CA GLY A 17 -38.19 -44.64 -18.04
C GLY A 17 -37.51 -45.72 -17.17
N LEU A 18 -38.20 -46.19 -16.14
CA LEU A 18 -37.72 -47.23 -15.24
C LEU A 18 -37.57 -48.58 -15.97
N SER A 19 -38.52 -48.99 -16.83
CA SER A 19 -38.43 -50.21 -17.59
C SER A 19 -37.26 -50.21 -18.62
N LYS A 20 -37.00 -49.05 -19.24
CA LYS A 20 -35.84 -48.89 -20.13
C LYS A 20 -34.55 -48.94 -19.34
N PHE A 21 -34.49 -48.32 -18.17
CA PHE A 21 -33.33 -48.35 -17.29
C PHE A 21 -33.03 -49.78 -16.78
N GLU A 22 -34.08 -50.52 -16.44
CA GLU A 22 -33.99 -51.91 -16.00
C GLU A 22 -33.52 -52.83 -17.11
N SER A 23 -34.00 -52.65 -18.34
CA SER A 23 -33.55 -53.39 -19.51
C SER A 23 -32.07 -53.10 -19.85
N TYR A 24 -31.62 -51.84 -19.69
CA TYR A 24 -30.22 -51.47 -19.88
C TYR A 24 -29.32 -52.04 -18.80
N ASN A 25 -29.79 -52.01 -17.54
CA ASN A 25 -29.02 -52.56 -16.41
C ASN A 25 -28.74 -54.05 -16.51
N ASN A 26 -29.64 -54.81 -17.13
CA ASN A 26 -29.49 -56.26 -17.28
C ASN A 26 -28.84 -56.65 -18.60
N LYS A 27 -28.52 -55.71 -19.46
CA LYS A 27 -27.86 -55.99 -20.74
C LYS A 27 -26.38 -56.33 -20.54
N GLU A 28 -25.96 -57.48 -21.06
CA GLU A 28 -24.53 -57.78 -21.18
C GLU A 28 -23.89 -56.83 -22.18
N ILE A 29 -22.85 -56.08 -21.73
CA ILE A 29 -22.14 -55.09 -22.55
C ILE A 29 -20.84 -55.70 -23.07
N TYR A 30 -20.15 -56.43 -22.22
CA TYR A 30 -18.92 -57.09 -22.59
C TYR A 30 -18.64 -58.34 -21.75
N ARG A 31 -18.14 -59.40 -22.35
CA ARG A 31 -17.86 -60.66 -21.69
C ARG A 31 -16.38 -61.03 -21.88
N PHE A 32 -15.71 -61.27 -20.78
CA PHE A 32 -14.33 -61.75 -20.76
C PHE A 32 -14.34 -63.27 -20.62
N ASP A 33 -14.32 -64.00 -21.75
CA ASP A 33 -14.47 -65.45 -21.77
C ASP A 33 -13.33 -66.16 -21.00
N GLN A 34 -12.14 -65.59 -21.00
CA GLN A 34 -10.99 -66.14 -20.29
C GLN A 34 -11.05 -66.02 -18.76
N LEU A 35 -11.78 -65.06 -18.23
CA LEU A 35 -11.90 -64.79 -16.81
C LEU A 35 -13.29 -65.10 -16.24
N GLY A 36 -14.21 -65.54 -17.08
CA GLY A 36 -15.59 -65.85 -16.69
C GLY A 36 -16.37 -64.65 -16.14
N PHE A 37 -15.92 -63.43 -16.48
CA PHE A 37 -16.49 -62.21 -15.97
C PHE A 37 -17.27 -61.45 -17.04
N THR A 38 -18.50 -61.04 -16.71
CA THR A 38 -19.39 -60.30 -17.62
C THR A 38 -19.61 -58.90 -17.09
N ILE A 39 -19.38 -57.89 -17.92
CA ILE A 39 -19.69 -56.52 -17.62
C ILE A 39 -21.14 -56.26 -18.06
N THR A 40 -22.00 -55.98 -17.08
CA THR A 40 -23.41 -55.62 -17.30
C THR A 40 -23.62 -54.13 -17.15
N GLY A 41 -24.71 -53.63 -17.70
CA GLY A 41 -25.09 -52.24 -17.53
C GLY A 41 -25.24 -51.85 -16.05
N ARG A 42 -25.65 -52.81 -15.20
CA ARG A 42 -25.74 -52.63 -13.75
C ARG A 42 -24.39 -52.39 -13.07
N LEU A 43 -23.35 -53.05 -13.53
CA LEU A 43 -22.01 -52.90 -13.00
C LEU A 43 -21.41 -51.56 -13.42
N ILE A 44 -21.67 -51.12 -14.65
CA ILE A 44 -21.22 -49.81 -15.14
C ILE A 44 -21.93 -48.67 -14.40
N SER A 45 -23.23 -48.74 -14.27
CA SER A 45 -24.02 -47.70 -13.55
C SER A 45 -23.67 -47.62 -12.06
N GLY A 46 -23.41 -48.79 -11.42
CA GLY A 46 -22.96 -48.85 -10.04
C GLY A 46 -21.57 -48.24 -9.86
N LEU A 47 -20.60 -48.59 -10.76
CA LEU A 47 -19.26 -48.02 -10.73
C LEU A 47 -19.25 -46.53 -11.00
N SER A 48 -20.05 -46.07 -11.97
CA SER A 48 -20.20 -44.64 -12.26
C SER A 48 -20.82 -43.85 -11.09
N GLY A 49 -21.86 -44.42 -10.44
CA GLY A 49 -22.46 -43.82 -9.24
C GLY A 49 -21.45 -43.75 -8.08
N PHE A 50 -20.67 -44.83 -7.86
CA PHE A 50 -19.64 -44.85 -6.85
C PHE A 50 -18.54 -43.82 -7.14
N LEU A 51 -18.12 -43.66 -8.38
CA LEU A 51 -17.08 -42.68 -8.78
C LEU A 51 -17.55 -41.26 -8.59
N ILE A 52 -18.83 -40.96 -8.89
CA ILE A 52 -19.44 -39.66 -8.62
C ILE A 52 -19.46 -39.34 -7.11
N ILE A 53 -19.81 -40.33 -6.30
CA ILE A 53 -19.82 -40.17 -4.83
C ILE A 53 -18.40 -39.89 -4.31
N VAL A 54 -17.39 -40.65 -4.79
CA VAL A 54 -15.99 -40.48 -4.41
C VAL A 54 -15.50 -39.07 -4.81
N VAL A 55 -15.83 -38.63 -6.03
CA VAL A 55 -15.48 -37.28 -6.48
C VAL A 55 -16.16 -36.20 -5.63
N MET A 56 -17.44 -36.35 -5.35
CA MET A 56 -18.14 -35.41 -4.46
C MET A 56 -17.54 -35.39 -3.06
N LEU A 57 -17.20 -36.54 -2.50
CA LEU A 57 -16.53 -36.61 -1.20
C LEU A 57 -15.15 -35.95 -1.24
N MET A 58 -14.36 -36.17 -2.30
CA MET A 58 -13.08 -35.50 -2.46
C MET A 58 -13.23 -33.98 -2.50
N PHE A 59 -14.22 -33.45 -3.22
CA PHE A 59 -14.49 -32.00 -3.24
C PHE A 59 -14.95 -31.47 -1.89
N THR A 60 -15.84 -32.18 -1.20
CA THR A 60 -16.32 -31.75 0.13
C THR A 60 -15.20 -31.85 1.17
N PHE A 61 -14.40 -32.90 1.17
CA PHE A 61 -13.25 -33.02 2.08
C PHE A 61 -12.14 -32.03 1.74
N SER A 62 -11.84 -31.76 0.46
CA SER A 62 -10.89 -30.74 0.06
C SER A 62 -11.34 -29.35 0.48
N SER A 63 -12.62 -29.02 0.30
CA SER A 63 -13.21 -27.75 0.74
C SER A 63 -13.22 -27.63 2.27
N ALA A 64 -13.58 -28.69 2.99
CA ALA A 64 -13.56 -28.72 4.44
C ALA A 64 -12.12 -28.68 4.99
N ALA A 65 -11.18 -29.42 4.37
CA ALA A 65 -9.78 -29.39 4.74
C ALA A 65 -9.16 -27.99 4.51
N ASN A 66 -9.50 -27.31 3.40
CA ASN A 66 -9.07 -25.94 3.18
C ASN A 66 -9.67 -24.99 4.22
N SER A 67 -10.94 -25.15 4.58
CA SER A 67 -11.55 -24.30 5.62
C SER A 67 -10.99 -24.59 7.02
N ILE A 68 -10.68 -25.85 7.33
CA ILE A 68 -10.06 -26.24 8.61
C ILE A 68 -8.57 -25.86 8.64
N MET A 69 -7.84 -26.02 7.53
CA MET A 69 -6.46 -25.53 7.45
C MET A 69 -6.36 -24.01 7.54
N VAL A 70 -7.32 -23.29 6.97
CA VAL A 70 -7.35 -21.83 7.06
C VAL A 70 -7.77 -21.36 8.47
N SER A 71 -8.58 -22.12 9.19
CA SER A 71 -9.00 -21.73 10.54
C SER A 71 -8.09 -22.23 11.68
N ASP A 72 -7.38 -23.38 11.51
CA ASP A 72 -6.59 -24.01 12.56
C ASP A 72 -5.07 -23.95 12.37
N LEU A 73 -4.59 -23.62 11.15
CA LEU A 73 -3.17 -23.54 10.81
C LEU A 73 -2.70 -22.15 10.34
N GLY A 74 -3.41 -21.11 10.68
CA GLY A 74 -3.02 -19.74 10.35
C GLY A 74 -4.08 -18.97 9.56
N GLY A 75 -5.29 -18.93 10.05
CA GLY A 75 -6.24 -17.88 9.68
C GLY A 75 -5.59 -16.54 9.99
N SER A 76 -5.68 -15.57 9.06
CA SER A 76 -5.22 -14.22 9.31
C SER A 76 -5.71 -13.73 10.66
N LYS A 77 -4.80 -13.45 11.56
CA LYS A 77 -5.08 -12.96 12.90
C LYS A 77 -5.02 -11.44 12.88
N ALA A 78 -5.85 -10.80 13.68
CA ALA A 78 -5.77 -9.37 13.87
C ALA A 78 -4.59 -9.03 14.79
N PHE A 79 -3.72 -8.15 14.32
CA PHE A 79 -2.60 -7.62 15.09
C PHE A 79 -2.75 -6.13 15.28
N THR A 80 -2.14 -5.62 16.35
CA THR A 80 -1.96 -4.19 16.59
C THR A 80 -0.54 -3.93 17.03
N ALA A 81 -0.03 -2.75 16.72
CA ALA A 81 1.29 -2.28 17.16
C ALA A 81 1.26 -0.78 17.43
N ASP A 82 2.15 -0.36 18.30
CA ASP A 82 2.40 1.05 18.58
C ASP A 82 3.42 1.58 17.54
N VAL A 83 3.19 2.78 17.01
CA VAL A 83 4.08 3.45 16.06
C VAL A 83 4.99 4.39 16.82
N ILE A 84 6.28 4.12 16.80
CA ILE A 84 7.29 4.97 17.42
C ILE A 84 7.97 5.79 16.34
N ILE A 85 7.94 7.11 16.48
CA ILE A 85 8.56 8.06 15.56
C ILE A 85 9.91 8.52 16.15
N THR A 86 10.95 8.44 15.34
CA THR A 86 12.30 8.87 15.70
C THR A 86 12.73 10.01 14.77
N GLU A 87 13.15 11.12 15.37
CA GLU A 87 13.72 12.26 14.67
C GLU A 87 15.17 12.00 14.30
N ASN A 88 15.53 12.35 13.07
CA ASN A 88 16.87 12.19 12.54
C ASN A 88 17.32 13.48 11.86
N SER A 89 18.56 13.88 12.11
CA SER A 89 19.14 15.03 11.45
C SER A 89 19.57 14.69 10.02
N GLY A 90 19.10 15.47 9.08
CA GLY A 90 19.50 15.42 7.68
C GLY A 90 20.62 16.42 7.37
N PRO A 91 20.92 16.63 6.09
CA PRO A 91 21.89 17.61 5.63
C PRO A 91 21.42 19.04 5.88
N SER A 92 22.39 19.95 5.99
CA SER A 92 22.12 21.38 6.01
C SER A 92 22.91 22.07 4.90
N PHE A 93 22.30 23.11 4.31
CA PHE A 93 22.85 23.89 3.20
C PHE A 93 22.85 25.37 3.60
N SER A 94 23.93 26.07 3.38
CA SER A 94 24.00 27.51 3.68
C SER A 94 24.68 28.25 2.54
N GLY A 95 24.24 29.47 2.31
CA GLY A 95 24.80 30.31 1.25
C GLY A 95 24.24 31.72 1.26
N THR A 96 24.46 32.42 0.16
CA THR A 96 23.95 33.78 -0.07
C THR A 96 23.42 33.86 -1.50
N LEU A 97 22.26 34.49 -1.66
CA LEU A 97 21.68 34.91 -2.94
C LEU A 97 21.97 36.40 -3.10
N GLU A 98 22.68 36.77 -4.15
CA GLU A 98 23.23 38.13 -4.32
C GLU A 98 22.22 39.07 -5.01
N ASP A 99 21.44 38.56 -5.94
CA ASP A 99 20.54 39.34 -6.77
C ASP A 99 19.10 38.78 -6.74
N GLN A 100 18.14 39.68 -7.00
CA GLN A 100 16.75 39.26 -7.23
C GLN A 100 16.68 38.29 -8.42
N GLY A 101 16.00 37.16 -8.22
CA GLY A 101 15.91 36.08 -9.18
C GLY A 101 16.94 34.98 -8.97
N ASP A 102 17.93 35.20 -8.10
CA ASP A 102 18.85 34.14 -7.69
C ASP A 102 18.10 33.06 -6.93
N TYR A 103 18.55 31.82 -7.13
CA TYR A 103 18.00 30.67 -6.45
C TYR A 103 19.08 29.64 -6.11
N VAL A 104 18.77 28.80 -5.18
CA VAL A 104 19.56 27.61 -4.85
C VAL A 104 18.67 26.37 -4.89
N ASP A 105 19.11 25.36 -5.59
CA ASP A 105 18.52 24.04 -5.51
C ASP A 105 19.13 23.28 -4.34
N PHE A 106 18.28 22.68 -3.55
CA PHE A 106 18.69 21.78 -2.49
C PHE A 106 18.02 20.42 -2.69
N GLY A 107 18.62 19.40 -2.17
CA GLY A 107 18.01 18.09 -2.23
C GLY A 107 18.63 17.19 -1.18
N TYR A 108 17.86 16.25 -0.73
CA TYR A 108 18.38 15.05 -0.13
C TYR A 108 18.92 14.21 -1.29
N ILE A 109 19.95 14.71 -1.94
CA ILE A 109 20.70 13.96 -2.94
C ILE A 109 21.63 13.06 -2.14
N VAL A 110 21.15 11.90 -1.90
CA VAL A 110 21.95 10.82 -1.39
C VAL A 110 22.78 10.34 -2.56
N GLU A 111 24.08 10.19 -2.38
CA GLU A 111 24.92 9.51 -3.36
C GLU A 111 24.26 8.18 -3.72
N GLU A 112 24.44 7.70 -4.96
CA GLU A 112 23.76 6.52 -5.50
C GLU A 112 23.85 5.28 -4.57
N ALA A 113 24.89 5.21 -3.75
CA ALA A 113 25.10 4.19 -2.71
C ALA A 113 24.09 4.29 -1.53
N ASP A 114 23.53 5.46 -1.29
CA ASP A 114 22.61 5.70 -0.18
C ASP A 114 21.13 5.57 -0.60
N TRP A 115 20.83 5.53 -1.91
CA TRP A 115 19.47 5.34 -2.42
C TRP A 115 18.82 4.07 -1.86
N ASP A 116 19.56 2.95 -1.85
CA ASP A 116 19.05 1.70 -1.29
C ASP A 116 18.74 1.82 0.20
N TYR A 117 19.49 2.67 0.91
CA TYR A 117 19.24 2.92 2.34
C TYR A 117 17.97 3.73 2.54
N ILE A 118 17.79 4.83 1.81
CA ILE A 118 16.58 5.67 1.91
C ILE A 118 15.34 4.95 1.42
N LEU A 119 15.41 4.25 0.30
CA LEU A 119 14.31 3.45 -0.22
C LEU A 119 13.87 2.33 0.74
N ASN A 120 14.76 1.93 1.65
CA ASN A 120 14.46 0.94 2.68
C ASN A 120 14.08 1.56 4.03
N MET A 121 14.19 2.88 4.21
CA MET A 121 13.74 3.55 5.41
C MET A 121 12.21 3.63 5.47
N ARG A 122 11.71 3.58 6.68
CA ARG A 122 10.31 3.82 6.99
C ARG A 122 10.13 5.29 7.38
N ILE A 123 10.04 6.16 6.37
CA ILE A 123 9.94 7.60 6.58
C ILE A 123 8.50 7.99 6.82
N SER A 124 8.24 8.71 7.92
CA SER A 124 6.95 9.31 8.22
C SER A 124 6.78 10.64 7.48
N HIS A 125 7.67 11.57 7.70
CA HIS A 125 7.68 12.90 7.09
C HIS A 125 9.07 13.51 7.14
N PHE A 126 9.23 14.61 6.41
CA PHE A 126 10.36 15.51 6.51
C PHE A 126 9.89 16.87 7.03
N ASP A 127 10.72 17.51 7.84
CA ASP A 127 10.63 18.95 8.11
C ASP A 127 11.77 19.63 7.35
N VAL A 128 11.40 20.52 6.48
CA VAL A 128 12.34 21.34 5.71
C VAL A 128 12.20 22.76 6.17
N GLU A 129 13.24 23.25 6.82
CA GLU A 129 13.29 24.59 7.37
C GLU A 129 14.32 25.43 6.61
N VAL A 130 13.96 26.64 6.25
CA VAL A 130 14.89 27.64 5.76
C VAL A 130 14.86 28.85 6.69
N ASP A 131 16.00 29.08 7.34
CA ASP A 131 16.28 30.35 8.02
C ASP A 131 16.97 31.29 7.04
N TRP A 132 16.43 32.48 6.86
CA TRP A 132 16.98 33.46 5.96
C TRP A 132 17.10 34.84 6.61
N ASN A 133 18.10 35.59 6.19
CA ASN A 133 18.34 36.91 6.65
C ASN A 133 18.73 37.87 5.51
N ALA A 134 18.09 39.01 5.46
CA ALA A 134 18.42 40.02 4.49
C ALA A 134 19.66 40.80 4.93
N ASN A 135 20.70 40.79 4.11
CA ASN A 135 21.91 41.55 4.33
C ASN A 135 21.78 42.89 3.60
N GLY A 136 21.83 44.00 4.34
CA GLY A 136 21.75 45.36 3.76
C GLY A 136 20.84 46.27 4.56
N GLY A 137 21.19 47.56 4.62
CA GLY A 137 20.56 48.57 5.49
C GLY A 137 19.32 49.27 4.92
N GLY A 138 18.70 48.75 3.89
CA GLY A 138 17.52 49.35 3.25
C GLY A 138 16.23 48.90 3.92
N GLY A 139 15.34 49.82 4.26
CA GLY A 139 14.01 49.55 4.85
C GLY A 139 12.97 48.97 3.87
N GLY A 140 13.40 48.29 2.81
CA GLY A 140 12.52 47.67 1.82
C GLY A 140 12.14 46.23 2.21
N GLY A 141 10.90 45.85 1.92
CA GLY A 141 10.45 44.47 2.11
C GLY A 141 11.09 43.55 1.06
N ARG A 142 11.57 42.38 1.48
CA ARG A 142 12.09 41.33 0.60
C ARG A 142 11.16 40.12 0.64
N GLN A 143 10.98 39.55 -0.50
CA GLN A 143 10.16 38.34 -0.62
C GLN A 143 11.04 37.15 -1.08
N VAL A 144 10.91 36.06 -0.38
CA VAL A 144 11.52 34.80 -0.73
C VAL A 144 10.43 33.77 -0.96
N THR A 145 10.71 32.81 -1.83
CA THR A 145 9.85 31.65 -2.08
C THR A 145 10.63 30.38 -1.83
N PHE A 146 10.00 29.46 -1.16
CA PHE A 146 10.58 28.16 -0.83
C PHE A 146 9.67 27.07 -1.40
N ASP A 147 10.18 26.38 -2.40
CA ASP A 147 9.49 25.31 -3.11
C ASP A 147 10.13 23.97 -2.74
N VAL A 148 9.31 23.03 -2.33
CA VAL A 148 9.71 21.66 -2.01
C VAL A 148 8.98 20.71 -2.95
N SER A 149 9.69 19.76 -3.52
CA SER A 149 9.13 18.79 -4.45
C SER A 149 9.70 17.39 -4.23
N SER A 150 8.87 16.40 -4.50
CA SER A 150 9.25 15.00 -4.65
C SER A 150 8.77 14.46 -5.99
N GLN A 151 8.91 13.17 -6.23
CA GLN A 151 8.45 12.55 -7.47
C GLN A 151 6.96 12.76 -7.74
N ASN A 152 6.14 12.89 -6.71
CA ASN A 152 4.69 12.86 -6.83
C ASN A 152 3.98 14.11 -6.28
N ASN A 153 4.71 15.03 -5.65
CA ASN A 153 4.10 16.11 -4.88
C ASN A 153 4.93 17.38 -4.92
N THR A 154 4.29 18.52 -4.72
CA THR A 154 4.94 19.82 -4.60
C THR A 154 4.27 20.63 -3.51
N ALA A 155 5.05 21.35 -2.69
CA ALA A 155 4.56 22.36 -1.75
C ALA A 155 5.39 23.62 -1.92
N SER A 156 4.77 24.76 -1.72
CA SER A 156 5.42 26.06 -1.82
C SER A 156 4.94 26.95 -0.71
N ASP A 157 5.86 27.70 -0.11
CA ASP A 157 5.53 28.78 0.80
C ASP A 157 6.38 30.01 0.48
N SER A 158 5.88 31.17 0.80
CA SER A 158 6.56 32.45 0.55
C SER A 158 6.46 33.36 1.75
N GLN A 159 7.55 34.03 2.05
CA GLN A 159 7.61 34.96 3.17
C GLN A 159 8.11 36.32 2.70
N ASN A 160 7.45 37.35 3.23
CA ASN A 160 7.85 38.74 3.04
C ASN A 160 8.30 39.32 4.37
N SER A 161 9.52 39.89 4.41
CA SER A 161 10.05 40.51 5.61
C SER A 161 10.43 41.96 5.34
N GLN A 162 9.92 42.87 6.16
CA GLN A 162 10.28 44.29 6.14
C GLN A 162 11.53 44.54 7.01
N GLY A 163 12.70 44.27 6.47
CA GLY A 163 13.96 44.67 7.10
C GLY A 163 14.61 43.65 8.04
N GLY A 164 14.41 42.39 7.81
CA GLY A 164 15.02 41.34 8.62
C GLY A 164 15.09 40.05 7.82
N GLY A 165 15.07 38.98 8.48
CA GLY A 165 14.93 37.62 7.94
C GLY A 165 13.65 36.98 8.45
N GLY A 166 13.61 35.67 8.34
CA GLY A 166 12.52 34.86 8.82
C GLY A 166 12.87 33.38 8.70
N THR A 167 11.92 32.58 9.13
CA THR A 167 12.00 31.12 9.01
C THR A 167 10.76 30.64 8.26
N ILE A 168 10.96 29.79 7.27
CA ILE A 168 9.88 29.06 6.58
C ILE A 168 10.08 27.59 6.88
N THR A 169 9.03 26.93 7.35
CA THR A 169 9.04 25.48 7.62
C THR A 169 7.96 24.82 6.79
N ILE A 170 8.34 23.81 6.01
CA ILE A 170 7.43 22.96 5.25
C ILE A 170 7.50 21.55 5.82
N VAL A 171 6.38 21.05 6.32
CA VAL A 171 6.22 19.65 6.73
C VAL A 171 5.80 18.86 5.52
N TRP A 172 6.63 17.90 5.13
CA TRP A 172 6.43 17.07 3.95
C TRP A 172 6.03 15.64 4.36
N PRO A 173 4.75 15.27 4.25
CA PRO A 173 4.30 13.93 4.62
C PRO A 173 4.74 12.90 3.57
N VAL A 174 5.25 11.76 4.02
CA VAL A 174 5.59 10.61 3.17
C VAL A 174 4.64 9.44 3.48
N ASN A 175 4.75 8.88 4.68
CA ASN A 175 3.88 7.80 5.15
C ASN A 175 3.60 8.01 6.65
N GLN A 176 2.72 8.96 6.93
CA GLN A 176 2.31 9.24 8.31
C GLN A 176 1.33 8.18 8.78
N LEU A 177 1.79 7.34 9.71
CA LEU A 177 0.94 6.38 10.39
C LEU A 177 0.32 7.00 11.65
N PRO A 178 -0.87 6.55 12.08
CA PRO A 178 -1.42 6.91 13.38
C PRO A 178 -0.56 6.31 14.50
N GLU A 179 -0.71 6.79 15.74
CA GLU A 179 0.04 6.30 16.92
C GLU A 179 -0.08 4.79 17.13
N THR A 180 -1.15 4.19 16.65
CA THR A 180 -1.38 2.76 16.72
C THR A 180 -1.94 2.28 15.38
N VAL A 181 -1.37 1.21 14.84
CA VAL A 181 -1.84 0.55 13.63
C VAL A 181 -2.41 -0.83 13.94
N SER A 182 -3.39 -1.24 13.13
CA SER A 182 -4.00 -2.56 13.25
C SER A 182 -4.30 -3.11 11.86
N ASP A 183 -3.99 -4.39 11.64
CA ASP A 183 -4.27 -5.09 10.39
C ASP A 183 -4.34 -6.60 10.65
N THR A 184 -4.74 -7.35 9.64
CA THR A 184 -4.79 -8.81 9.68
C THR A 184 -3.60 -9.40 8.94
N ALA A 185 -2.94 -10.37 9.56
CA ALA A 185 -1.79 -11.06 8.98
C ALA A 185 -1.70 -12.51 9.48
N ASP A 186 -0.94 -13.33 8.78
CA ASP A 186 -0.73 -14.73 9.14
C ASP A 186 0.27 -14.90 10.31
N SER A 187 1.09 -13.88 10.55
CA SER A 187 2.08 -13.85 11.64
C SER A 187 2.45 -12.42 12.01
N PRO A 188 3.06 -12.19 13.20
CA PRO A 188 3.59 -10.87 13.56
C PRO A 188 4.58 -10.30 12.52
N ASP A 189 5.45 -11.15 11.96
CA ASP A 189 6.43 -10.73 10.95
C ASP A 189 5.75 -10.34 9.63
N ALA A 190 4.72 -11.08 9.20
CA ALA A 190 3.90 -10.73 8.05
C ALA A 190 3.15 -9.42 8.26
N PHE A 191 2.63 -9.18 9.47
CA PHE A 191 2.00 -7.91 9.84
C PHE A 191 2.99 -6.74 9.73
N VAL A 192 4.18 -6.85 10.32
CA VAL A 192 5.20 -5.80 10.22
C VAL A 192 5.64 -5.57 8.77
N SER A 193 5.74 -6.64 7.98
CA SER A 193 6.15 -6.58 6.58
C SER A 193 5.07 -6.02 5.65
N SER A 194 3.80 -5.99 6.07
CA SER A 194 2.70 -5.42 5.27
C SER A 194 2.75 -3.90 5.19
N PHE A 195 3.41 -3.25 6.16
CA PHE A 195 3.64 -1.81 6.11
C PHE A 195 4.81 -1.52 5.18
N GLU A 196 4.52 -0.83 4.08
CA GLU A 196 5.51 -0.52 3.06
C GLU A 196 6.62 0.37 3.62
N LYS A 197 7.83 0.07 3.18
CA LYS A 197 8.97 0.96 3.36
C LYS A 197 8.88 2.00 2.27
N SER A 198 8.72 3.25 2.65
CA SER A 198 8.67 4.35 1.70
C SER A 198 9.86 5.27 1.96
N GLY A 199 10.93 5.05 1.21
CA GLY A 199 11.91 6.09 1.00
C GLY A 199 11.41 6.96 -0.16
N GLU A 200 11.37 8.26 0.03
CA GLU A 200 11.02 9.21 -1.00
C GLU A 200 12.16 10.20 -1.19
N TRP A 201 12.52 10.46 -2.46
CA TRP A 201 13.43 11.54 -2.80
C TRP A 201 12.70 12.86 -2.62
N MET A 202 13.35 13.81 -1.97
CA MET A 202 12.86 15.15 -1.78
C MET A 202 13.94 16.15 -2.13
N GLY A 203 13.55 17.19 -2.79
CA GLY A 203 14.39 18.35 -3.10
C GLY A 203 13.54 19.61 -3.22
N GLY A 204 14.18 20.70 -3.52
CA GLY A 204 13.45 21.96 -3.69
C GLY A 204 14.36 23.10 -4.12
N THR A 205 13.76 24.28 -4.17
CA THR A 205 14.42 25.51 -4.60
C THR A 205 14.09 26.62 -3.64
N PHE A 206 15.09 27.32 -3.15
CA PHE A 206 14.92 28.55 -2.40
C PHE A 206 15.28 29.73 -3.31
N THR A 207 14.34 30.64 -3.50
CA THR A 207 14.42 31.74 -4.48
C THR A 207 14.25 33.09 -3.83
N TYR A 208 15.10 34.04 -4.18
CA TYR A 208 14.91 35.44 -3.90
C TYR A 208 13.99 36.06 -4.97
N THR A 209 12.69 36.22 -4.66
CA THR A 209 11.66 36.49 -5.69
C THR A 209 11.45 37.97 -5.95
N SER A 210 11.48 38.85 -4.94
CA SER A 210 11.28 40.26 -5.15
C SER A 210 11.90 41.17 -4.07
N GLU A 211 12.26 42.35 -4.51
CA GLU A 211 12.56 43.48 -3.66
C GLU A 211 11.33 44.41 -3.61
N SER A 212 11.17 45.12 -2.50
CA SER A 212 10.14 46.16 -2.42
C SER A 212 10.51 47.35 -3.35
N ALA A 213 9.51 47.88 -4.04
CA ALA A 213 9.66 49.03 -4.93
C ALA A 213 10.28 50.30 -4.25
N LEU A 214 10.40 50.33 -2.92
CA LEU A 214 11.07 51.38 -2.16
C LEU A 214 12.60 51.24 -2.15
N ALA A 215 13.13 50.06 -2.44
CA ALA A 215 14.58 49.78 -2.50
C ALA A 215 15.24 50.39 -3.75
N ASP A 216 14.47 50.66 -4.80
CA ASP A 216 14.96 51.14 -6.11
C ASP A 216 15.39 52.63 -6.10
N THR A 217 15.28 53.31 -4.97
CA THR A 217 15.63 54.76 -4.86
C THR A 217 16.99 55.02 -4.21
N THR A 218 17.71 53.99 -3.76
CA THR A 218 19.07 54.15 -3.19
C THR A 218 20.06 53.15 -3.82
N PRO A 219 20.83 53.57 -4.82
CA PRO A 219 21.67 52.68 -5.64
C PRO A 219 23.01 52.22 -5.02
N LEU A 220 23.09 52.09 -3.71
CA LEU A 220 24.43 51.88 -3.07
C LEU A 220 24.60 50.67 -2.17
N THR A 221 23.66 49.75 -2.07
CA THR A 221 23.91 48.49 -1.34
C THR A 221 23.44 47.34 -2.16
N SER A 222 24.37 46.48 -2.56
CA SER A 222 24.03 45.15 -3.04
C SER A 222 23.28 44.41 -1.92
N GLU A 223 22.00 44.19 -2.12
CA GLU A 223 21.15 43.56 -1.15
C GLU A 223 21.15 42.06 -1.39
N SER A 224 21.79 41.34 -0.52
CA SER A 224 21.87 39.89 -0.58
C SER A 224 21.02 39.24 0.50
N ILE A 225 20.70 37.99 0.31
CA ILE A 225 19.99 37.17 1.30
C ILE A 225 20.91 36.00 1.69
N SER A 226 21.28 35.95 2.96
CA SER A 226 21.90 34.76 3.52
C SER A 226 20.82 33.77 3.95
N TYR A 227 21.08 32.50 3.76
CA TYR A 227 20.16 31.43 4.11
C TYR A 227 20.86 30.24 4.71
N THR A 228 20.10 29.48 5.50
CA THR A 228 20.47 28.13 5.95
C THR A 228 19.24 27.24 5.81
N ILE A 229 19.34 26.20 5.01
CA ILE A 229 18.31 25.18 4.82
C ILE A 229 18.68 23.98 5.66
N ILE A 230 17.78 23.53 6.51
CA ILE A 230 17.95 22.37 7.40
C ILE A 230 16.89 21.34 7.04
N LEU A 231 17.32 20.12 6.84
CA LEU A 231 16.46 18.98 6.62
C LEU A 231 16.45 18.10 7.86
N THR A 232 15.27 17.84 8.39
CA THR A 232 15.05 16.86 9.45
C THR A 232 14.13 15.79 8.91
N TYR A 233 14.43 14.53 9.11
CA TYR A 233 13.57 13.43 8.68
C TYR A 233 13.15 12.56 9.85
N TYR A 234 11.91 12.08 9.79
CA TYR A 234 11.30 11.29 10.84
C TYR A 234 11.05 9.88 10.32
N THR A 235 11.68 8.91 10.98
CA THR A 235 11.46 7.50 10.71
C THR A 235 10.47 6.92 11.71
N TRP A 236 9.76 5.85 11.32
CA TRP A 236 8.88 5.14 12.22
C TRP A 236 9.24 3.66 12.32
N GLU A 237 8.97 3.09 13.47
CA GLU A 237 9.10 1.66 13.76
C GLU A 237 7.84 1.17 14.43
N LEU A 238 7.52 -0.12 14.26
CA LEU A 238 6.42 -0.77 14.93
C LEU A 238 6.95 -1.51 16.16
N GLU A 239 6.44 -1.14 17.33
CA GLU A 239 6.76 -1.79 18.59
C GLU A 239 5.51 -2.43 19.21
N ASN A 240 5.71 -3.28 20.20
CA ASN A 240 4.63 -3.91 20.97
C ASN A 240 3.61 -4.64 20.08
N VAL A 241 4.09 -5.32 19.03
CA VAL A 241 3.21 -6.12 18.17
C VAL A 241 2.50 -7.19 18.97
N ARG A 242 1.18 -7.14 19.01
CA ARG A 242 0.36 -8.07 19.78
C ARG A 242 -0.85 -8.54 18.98
N GLU A 243 -1.21 -9.78 19.13
CA GLU A 243 -2.43 -10.33 18.60
C GLU A 243 -3.63 -9.78 19.38
N LEU A 244 -4.62 -9.26 18.65
CA LEU A 244 -5.91 -8.91 19.22
C LEU A 244 -6.68 -10.21 19.44
N SER A 245 -6.74 -10.69 20.70
CA SER A 245 -7.64 -11.79 21.03
C SER A 245 -9.08 -11.31 20.82
N GLU A 246 -9.84 -12.04 20.07
CA GLU A 246 -11.30 -11.85 20.03
C GLU A 246 -11.85 -11.93 21.46
N ILE A 247 -12.52 -10.85 21.87
CA ILE A 247 -13.24 -10.80 23.16
C ILE A 247 -14.62 -11.43 22.97
#